data_1ef9bae505de4bad787fd207d353a632
#
_entry.id   1ef9bae505de4bad787fd207d353a632
#
_cell.length_a   1.000
_cell.length_b   1.000
_cell.length_c   1.000
_cell.angle_alpha   90.00
_cell.angle_beta   90.00
_cell.angle_gamma   90.00
#
_symmetry.space_group_name_H-M   'P 1'
#
loop_
_entity.id
_entity.type
_entity.pdbx_description
1 polymer ?
#
loop_
_entity_poly.entity_id
_entity_poly.type
_entity_poly.pdbx_seq_one_letter_code
_entity_poly.pdbx_strand_id
1 'polypeptide(L)'
;MADEALQIPEVREELARKRLQKISEQFDEDDASADEGEEDMSWTRNLTLTKTGKCEATIENVRIIMENDRRLKDRYFYDTFKERMTVCGDLPWIKLSARISNAWNDVDDAGLRNYIEKRYTIANVSKIVDAVALAMLKCSRHPVREYLEGLTWDGTPRADAIFIDYLGAEDTEYTRTVTRKALIGAVARVMQPGCKHDHILVLVGPQGCRKSTTLAKLGKSWFSDSFYTVQGKEAYEQLQGFWLIEMGEMAATRKAELEQIKQFVSKQSDSYRAAYARRTQERPRQCAFFGTTNDDEFLRDATGGRRFWPVTVTDKGRETGDYFTPEIVDQVWAEIMVRYNAGEVWYLNDAKIEAEARAIQDEHTEMNGKQSLIEKFVNTLLPEDWASRDLEQRLAFWADGFSDEQAQGTVPRRYVCAMEIWRELFGGSVRDYTPAQAREINSMLKRLPGWRSWSSIDCGPIYGKQRGFAKIL
;
A
#
# COMPACT_ATOMS: atom_id res chain seq x y z
N MET A 1 -1.53 66.72 18.16
CA MET A 1 -2.67 66.80 17.22
C MET A 1 -2.61 65.75 16.09
N ALA A 2 -1.46 65.47 15.45
CA ALA A 2 -1.42 64.38 14.45
C ALA A 2 -1.42 62.95 15.07
N ASP A 3 -0.86 62.79 16.28
CA ASP A 3 -0.79 61.51 17.01
C ASP A 3 -2.13 61.09 17.70
N GLU A 4 -2.99 62.08 18.03
CA GLU A 4 -4.29 61.79 18.65
C GLU A 4 -5.37 61.39 17.61
N ALA A 5 -5.28 61.88 16.39
CA ALA A 5 -6.18 61.49 15.32
C ALA A 5 -5.98 60.00 14.93
N LEU A 6 -4.77 59.44 15.11
CA LEU A 6 -4.43 58.02 14.85
C LEU A 6 -4.98 57.07 15.87
N GLN A 7 -5.53 57.56 16.99
CA GLN A 7 -6.20 56.71 18.02
C GLN A 7 -7.68 56.48 17.79
N ILE A 8 -8.29 57.21 16.82
CA ILE A 8 -9.68 57.03 16.45
C ILE A 8 -9.78 55.84 15.49
N PRO A 9 -10.52 54.76 15.79
CA PRO A 9 -10.63 53.58 14.94
C PRO A 9 -11.03 53.90 13.49
N GLU A 10 -11.94 54.81 13.28
CA GLU A 10 -12.44 55.22 11.99
C GLU A 10 -11.39 55.93 11.12
N VAL A 11 -10.56 56.76 11.71
CA VAL A 11 -9.46 57.45 11.01
C VAL A 11 -8.35 56.48 10.65
N ARG A 12 -8.05 55.51 11.49
CA ARG A 12 -7.14 54.40 11.18
C ARG A 12 -7.64 53.58 10.00
N GLU A 13 -8.92 53.28 9.97
CA GLU A 13 -9.59 52.50 8.93
C GLU A 13 -9.54 53.24 7.56
N GLU A 14 -9.83 54.51 7.55
CA GLU A 14 -9.78 55.33 6.32
C GLU A 14 -8.34 55.50 5.80
N LEU A 15 -7.35 55.69 6.66
CA LEU A 15 -5.94 55.76 6.28
C LEU A 15 -5.41 54.44 5.75
N ALA A 16 -5.79 53.33 6.38
CA ALA A 16 -5.46 51.99 5.88
C ALA A 16 -6.08 51.71 4.52
N ARG A 17 -7.36 52.08 4.34
CA ARG A 17 -8.08 51.95 3.09
C ARG A 17 -7.46 52.77 1.96
N LYS A 18 -7.17 54.05 2.19
CA LYS A 18 -6.50 54.93 1.21
C LYS A 18 -5.08 54.47 0.82
N ARG A 19 -4.36 53.86 1.75
CA ARG A 19 -3.03 53.33 1.50
C ARG A 19 -3.04 52.02 0.73
N LEU A 20 -3.95 51.12 1.07
CA LEU A 20 -4.14 49.86 0.36
C LEU A 20 -4.68 50.11 -1.05
N GLN A 21 -5.54 51.12 -1.21
CA GLN A 21 -6.00 51.57 -2.52
C GLN A 21 -4.85 52.11 -3.35
N LYS A 22 -3.96 52.94 -2.79
CA LYS A 22 -2.75 53.42 -3.46
C LYS A 22 -1.75 52.30 -3.80
N ILE A 23 -1.67 51.27 -2.98
CA ILE A 23 -0.85 50.10 -3.25
C ILE A 23 -1.52 49.25 -4.36
N SER A 24 -2.85 49.14 -4.38
CA SER A 24 -3.60 48.49 -5.48
C SER A 24 -3.37 49.18 -6.81
N GLU A 25 -3.54 50.51 -6.85
CA GLU A 25 -3.34 51.32 -8.07
C GLU A 25 -1.93 51.20 -8.63
N GLN A 26 -0.88 51.13 -7.81
CA GLN A 26 0.52 50.92 -8.26
C GLN A 26 0.80 49.55 -8.87
N PHE A 27 0.00 48.52 -8.54
CA PHE A 27 0.14 47.14 -9.05
C PHE A 27 -0.76 46.84 -10.23
N ASP A 28 -1.86 47.61 -10.42
CA ASP A 28 -2.77 47.47 -11.55
C ASP A 28 -2.17 48.01 -12.86
N GLU A 29 -1.13 48.85 -12.79
CA GLU A 29 -0.36 49.28 -13.98
C GLU A 29 0.50 48.16 -14.57
N ASP A 30 0.94 47.17 -13.79
CA ASP A 30 1.76 46.04 -14.24
C ASP A 30 0.94 44.82 -14.71
N ASP A 31 -0.39 44.76 -14.47
CA ASP A 31 -1.23 43.58 -14.70
C ASP A 31 -2.55 43.90 -15.44
N ALA A 32 -2.45 44.36 -16.69
CA ALA A 32 -3.57 44.74 -17.55
C ALA A 32 -4.51 43.59 -17.97
N SER A 33 -4.54 42.42 -17.23
CA SER A 33 -5.33 41.24 -17.54
C SER A 33 -6.20 40.75 -16.40
N ALA A 34 -6.43 41.51 -15.32
CA ALA A 34 -7.23 41.08 -14.19
C ALA A 34 -8.69 41.55 -14.29
N ASP A 35 -9.60 40.57 -14.19
CA ASP A 35 -11.06 40.66 -14.11
C ASP A 35 -11.53 41.82 -13.21
N GLU A 36 -12.35 42.74 -13.75
CA GLU A 36 -12.83 43.98 -13.11
C GLU A 36 -13.94 43.71 -12.06
N GLY A 37 -13.65 42.91 -11.06
CA GLY A 37 -14.51 42.77 -9.88
C GLY A 37 -14.05 43.70 -8.75
N GLU A 38 -14.96 44.46 -8.11
CA GLU A 38 -14.66 45.20 -6.88
C GLU A 38 -14.03 44.28 -5.83
N GLU A 39 -12.76 44.50 -5.48
CA GLU A 39 -12.04 43.72 -4.48
C GLU A 39 -12.62 44.02 -3.09
N ASP A 40 -13.21 43.02 -2.43
CA ASP A 40 -13.63 43.17 -1.05
C ASP A 40 -12.40 43.27 -0.11
N MET A 41 -12.07 44.51 0.23
CA MET A 41 -10.95 44.86 1.10
C MET A 41 -11.37 44.96 2.59
N SER A 42 -12.60 44.55 2.96
CA SER A 42 -13.13 44.65 4.33
C SER A 42 -12.26 43.92 5.37
N TRP A 43 -11.61 42.83 4.96
CA TRP A 43 -10.71 42.02 5.82
C TRP A 43 -9.47 42.80 6.29
N THR A 44 -9.06 43.88 5.58
CA THR A 44 -7.89 44.70 5.94
C THR A 44 -8.06 45.44 7.28
N ARG A 45 -9.29 45.57 7.76
CA ARG A 45 -9.62 46.10 9.09
C ARG A 45 -8.99 45.29 10.23
N ASN A 46 -8.76 44.02 9.97
CA ASN A 46 -8.19 43.10 10.95
C ASN A 46 -6.67 43.19 11.01
N LEU A 47 -6.02 43.95 10.11
CA LEU A 47 -4.59 44.12 10.11
C LEU A 47 -4.13 45.09 11.20
N THR A 48 -3.15 44.67 11.98
CA THR A 48 -2.48 45.55 12.92
C THR A 48 -1.50 46.46 12.19
N LEU A 49 -1.61 47.77 12.45
CA LEU A 49 -0.76 48.79 11.84
C LEU A 49 0.21 49.37 12.85
N THR A 50 1.40 49.72 12.38
CA THR A 50 2.40 50.51 13.14
C THR A 50 1.88 51.96 13.37
N LYS A 51 2.54 52.70 14.25
CA LYS A 51 2.24 54.16 14.46
C LYS A 51 2.34 54.97 13.20
N THR A 52 3.10 54.52 12.19
CA THR A 52 3.27 55.19 10.91
C THR A 52 2.27 54.71 9.84
N GLY A 53 1.30 53.86 10.23
CA GLY A 53 0.25 53.32 9.33
C GLY A 53 0.74 52.26 8.35
N LYS A 54 1.91 51.64 8.55
CA LYS A 54 2.37 50.48 7.78
C LYS A 54 1.84 49.19 8.43
N CYS A 55 1.66 48.11 7.64
CA CYS A 55 1.36 46.81 8.22
C CYS A 55 2.47 46.40 9.20
N GLU A 56 2.08 46.02 10.41
CA GLU A 56 3.05 45.52 11.38
C GLU A 56 3.50 44.11 10.94
N ALA A 57 4.81 43.86 11.10
CA ALA A 57 5.35 42.54 10.76
C ALA A 57 5.03 41.54 11.87
N THR A 58 3.80 41.04 11.88
CA THR A 58 3.31 40.01 12.81
C THR A 58 2.91 38.74 12.06
N ILE A 59 2.97 37.60 12.74
CA ILE A 59 2.50 36.31 12.20
C ILE A 59 1.02 36.43 11.83
N GLU A 60 0.22 37.10 12.66
CA GLU A 60 -1.21 37.25 12.46
C GLU A 60 -1.54 38.05 11.21
N ASN A 61 -0.85 39.18 10.97
CA ASN A 61 -1.06 39.95 9.74
C ASN A 61 -0.75 39.14 8.47
N VAL A 62 0.36 38.40 8.49
CA VAL A 62 0.71 37.53 7.34
C VAL A 62 -0.33 36.45 7.13
N ARG A 63 -0.82 35.82 8.22
CA ARG A 63 -1.90 34.82 8.17
C ARG A 63 -3.19 35.41 7.58
N ILE A 64 -3.63 36.58 8.05
CA ILE A 64 -4.80 37.27 7.53
C ILE A 64 -4.67 37.57 6.03
N ILE A 65 -3.48 38.03 5.60
CA ILE A 65 -3.19 38.29 4.18
C ILE A 65 -3.31 37.00 3.37
N MET A 66 -2.68 35.91 3.79
CA MET A 66 -2.72 34.65 3.07
C MET A 66 -4.13 34.09 2.92
N GLU A 67 -4.98 34.29 3.93
CA GLU A 67 -6.35 33.76 3.98
C GLU A 67 -7.34 34.61 3.18
N ASN A 68 -7.06 35.89 2.94
CA ASN A 68 -8.06 36.83 2.40
C ASN A 68 -7.64 37.57 1.12
N ASP A 69 -6.34 37.74 0.85
CA ASP A 69 -5.88 38.35 -0.39
C ASP A 69 -6.32 37.49 -1.59
N ARG A 70 -7.09 38.03 -2.53
CA ARG A 70 -7.69 37.33 -3.68
C ARG A 70 -6.66 36.59 -4.55
N ARG A 71 -5.41 37.04 -4.56
CA ARG A 71 -4.31 36.45 -5.35
C ARG A 71 -3.66 35.28 -4.63
N LEU A 72 -3.95 35.08 -3.33
CA LEU A 72 -3.44 34.00 -2.49
C LEU A 72 -4.57 33.07 -2.03
N LYS A 73 -5.71 33.62 -1.66
CA LYS A 73 -6.88 32.90 -1.15
C LYS A 73 -7.30 31.81 -2.14
N ASP A 74 -7.55 30.60 -1.63
CA ASP A 74 -8.00 29.44 -2.39
C ASP A 74 -7.06 29.00 -3.54
N ARG A 75 -5.81 29.50 -3.54
CA ARG A 75 -4.79 29.11 -4.54
C ARG A 75 -3.87 28.00 -4.06
N TYR A 76 -3.94 27.63 -2.80
CA TYR A 76 -3.19 26.58 -2.16
C TYR A 76 -4.03 25.92 -1.07
N PHE A 77 -3.63 24.70 -0.70
CA PHE A 77 -4.17 24.00 0.47
C PHE A 77 -3.11 23.08 1.07
N TYR A 78 -3.29 22.71 2.32
CA TYR A 78 -2.48 21.68 2.95
C TYR A 78 -3.08 20.30 2.67
N ASP A 79 -2.39 19.51 1.87
CA ASP A 79 -2.76 18.13 1.57
C ASP A 79 -2.37 17.26 2.77
N THR A 80 -3.36 16.86 3.57
CA THR A 80 -3.14 16.04 4.77
C THR A 80 -2.76 14.60 4.44
N PHE A 81 -3.04 14.15 3.22
CA PHE A 81 -2.63 12.82 2.75
C PHE A 81 -1.16 12.79 2.32
N LYS A 82 -0.71 13.82 1.62
CA LYS A 82 0.70 14.00 1.22
C LYS A 82 1.54 14.71 2.28
N GLU A 83 0.92 15.24 3.34
CA GLU A 83 1.53 16.04 4.40
C GLU A 83 2.37 17.21 3.87
N ARG A 84 1.85 17.93 2.87
CA ARG A 84 2.52 19.08 2.25
C ARG A 84 1.56 20.09 1.70
N MET A 85 2.02 21.34 1.55
CA MET A 85 1.26 22.34 0.78
C MET A 85 1.20 21.98 -0.68
N THR A 86 0.04 22.18 -1.27
CA THR A 86 -0.25 21.96 -2.68
C THR A 86 -0.86 23.21 -3.26
N VAL A 87 -0.35 23.65 -4.41
CA VAL A 87 -0.86 24.79 -5.16
C VAL A 87 -1.96 24.32 -6.12
N CYS A 88 -3.11 24.99 -6.11
CA CYS A 88 -4.27 24.63 -6.93
C CYS A 88 -4.78 25.77 -7.80
N GLY A 89 -4.10 26.92 -7.82
CA GLY A 89 -4.42 28.06 -8.67
C GLY A 89 -3.20 28.89 -9.00
N ASP A 90 -3.37 29.89 -9.87
CA ASP A 90 -2.30 30.81 -10.22
C ASP A 90 -1.88 31.62 -9.00
N LEU A 91 -0.56 31.76 -8.81
CA LEU A 91 0.04 32.57 -7.75
C LEU A 91 0.66 33.85 -8.38
N PRO A 92 0.82 34.94 -7.62
CA PRO A 92 1.37 36.20 -8.14
C PRO A 92 2.72 36.08 -8.82
N TRP A 93 3.48 35.05 -8.55
CA TRP A 93 4.84 34.84 -9.09
C TRP A 93 4.93 33.72 -10.11
N ILE A 94 3.89 32.86 -10.24
CA ILE A 94 3.90 31.74 -11.18
C ILE A 94 2.50 31.26 -11.51
N LYS A 95 2.20 31.02 -12.79
CA LYS A 95 0.95 30.38 -13.22
C LYS A 95 0.97 28.90 -12.97
N LEU A 96 -0.20 28.32 -12.64
CA LEU A 96 -0.34 26.89 -12.40
C LEU A 96 0.11 26.05 -13.61
N SER A 97 -0.20 26.51 -14.83
CA SER A 97 0.18 25.84 -16.08
C SER A 97 1.70 25.82 -16.36
N ALA A 98 2.47 26.68 -15.71
CA ALA A 98 3.93 26.74 -15.85
C ALA A 98 4.66 25.84 -14.82
N ARG A 99 3.93 25.16 -13.95
CA ARG A 99 4.51 24.33 -12.89
C ARG A 99 4.78 22.92 -13.38
N ILE A 100 5.93 22.37 -13.00
CA ILE A 100 6.26 20.93 -13.18
C ILE A 100 5.53 20.10 -12.14
N SER A 101 5.37 20.64 -10.93
CA SER A 101 4.71 19.98 -9.80
C SER A 101 3.85 20.98 -9.03
N ASN A 102 2.69 20.54 -8.58
CA ASN A 102 1.81 21.35 -7.76
C ASN A 102 2.27 21.43 -6.29
N ALA A 103 3.33 20.74 -5.91
CA ALA A 103 3.90 20.87 -4.57
C ALA A 103 4.45 22.28 -4.36
N TRP A 104 4.15 22.89 -3.22
CA TRP A 104 4.79 24.10 -2.75
C TRP A 104 6.28 23.85 -2.53
N ASN A 105 7.13 24.75 -3.00
CA ASN A 105 8.57 24.59 -2.98
C ASN A 105 9.31 25.90 -2.63
N ASP A 106 10.64 25.89 -2.65
CA ASP A 106 11.48 27.04 -2.30
C ASP A 106 11.23 28.30 -3.15
N VAL A 107 10.81 28.12 -4.40
CA VAL A 107 10.43 29.25 -5.29
C VAL A 107 9.14 29.89 -4.77
N ASP A 108 8.21 29.10 -4.27
CA ASP A 108 6.97 29.60 -3.68
C ASP A 108 7.23 30.34 -2.38
N ASP A 109 8.14 29.86 -1.55
CA ASP A 109 8.57 30.57 -0.34
C ASP A 109 9.21 31.93 -0.68
N ALA A 110 10.07 31.97 -1.68
CA ALA A 110 10.69 33.20 -2.14
C ALA A 110 9.67 34.15 -2.79
N GLY A 111 8.76 33.61 -3.62
CA GLY A 111 7.69 34.35 -4.26
C GLY A 111 6.74 34.99 -3.26
N LEU A 112 6.30 34.22 -2.25
CA LEU A 112 5.44 34.70 -1.18
C LEU A 112 6.12 35.83 -0.38
N ARG A 113 7.39 35.65 0.00
CA ARG A 113 8.16 36.68 0.71
C ARG A 113 8.24 37.99 -0.13
N ASN A 114 8.62 37.89 -1.37
CA ASN A 114 8.71 39.04 -2.26
C ASN A 114 7.34 39.72 -2.45
N TYR A 115 6.29 38.96 -2.62
CA TYR A 115 4.92 39.48 -2.75
C TYR A 115 4.47 40.23 -1.49
N ILE A 116 4.63 39.64 -0.32
CA ILE A 116 4.25 40.23 0.98
C ILE A 116 5.10 41.48 1.28
N GLU A 117 6.40 41.45 0.98
CA GLU A 117 7.29 42.60 1.18
C GLU A 117 6.90 43.78 0.29
N LYS A 118 6.69 43.55 -0.98
CA LYS A 118 6.32 44.58 -1.93
C LYS A 118 4.95 45.20 -1.64
N ARG A 119 3.93 44.33 -1.40
CA ARG A 119 2.54 44.79 -1.25
C ARG A 119 2.18 45.29 0.12
N TYR A 120 2.73 44.66 1.16
CA TYR A 120 2.36 44.89 2.57
C TYR A 120 3.48 45.45 3.42
N THR A 121 4.67 45.64 2.85
CA THR A 121 5.89 46.14 3.55
C THR A 121 6.33 45.28 4.74
N ILE A 122 6.04 43.99 4.70
CA ILE A 122 6.44 43.01 5.73
C ILE A 122 7.62 42.19 5.22
N ALA A 123 8.82 42.41 5.77
CA ALA A 123 10.07 41.76 5.34
C ALA A 123 10.59 40.68 6.32
N ASN A 124 9.85 40.33 7.37
CA ASN A 124 10.31 39.39 8.39
C ASN A 124 10.12 37.92 7.98
N VAL A 125 11.20 37.28 7.53
CA VAL A 125 11.22 35.90 7.00
C VAL A 125 10.66 34.89 8.01
N SER A 126 11.09 34.93 9.27
CA SER A 126 10.66 33.93 10.25
C SER A 126 9.16 34.02 10.54
N LYS A 127 8.61 35.22 10.62
CA LYS A 127 7.16 35.41 10.83
C LYS A 127 6.34 34.98 9.63
N ILE A 128 6.87 35.15 8.40
CA ILE A 128 6.21 34.66 7.18
C ILE A 128 6.17 33.12 7.20
N VAL A 129 7.28 32.45 7.52
CA VAL A 129 7.33 30.98 7.61
C VAL A 129 6.38 30.45 8.68
N ASP A 130 6.35 31.08 9.87
CA ASP A 130 5.43 30.66 10.94
C ASP A 130 3.97 30.89 10.57
N ALA A 131 3.65 31.98 9.85
CA ALA A 131 2.31 32.26 9.34
C ALA A 131 1.85 31.25 8.30
N VAL A 132 2.75 30.84 7.39
CA VAL A 132 2.48 29.77 6.41
C VAL A 132 2.08 28.48 7.14
N ALA A 133 2.85 28.07 8.20
CA ALA A 133 2.55 26.90 9.00
C ALA A 133 1.18 26.98 9.67
N LEU A 134 0.75 28.16 10.15
CA LEU A 134 -0.56 28.36 10.75
C LEU A 134 -1.69 28.40 9.70
N ALA A 135 -1.46 29.00 8.54
CA ALA A 135 -2.43 29.03 7.44
C ALA A 135 -2.76 27.61 6.93
N MET A 136 -1.77 26.69 6.96
CA MET A 136 -1.98 25.27 6.63
C MET A 136 -3.09 24.63 7.45
N LEU A 137 -3.20 24.94 8.74
CA LEU A 137 -4.21 24.36 9.62
C LEU A 137 -5.63 24.68 9.15
N LYS A 138 -5.85 25.87 8.60
CA LYS A 138 -7.16 26.35 8.18
C LYS A 138 -7.58 25.86 6.80
N CYS A 139 -6.61 25.68 5.91
CA CYS A 139 -6.84 25.24 4.53
C CYS A 139 -6.52 23.75 4.30
N SER A 140 -6.63 22.93 5.37
CA SER A 140 -6.34 21.49 5.29
C SER A 140 -7.44 20.76 4.52
N ARG A 141 -7.02 19.90 3.57
CA ARG A 141 -7.88 19.05 2.76
C ARG A 141 -7.30 17.65 2.66
N HIS A 142 -8.15 16.67 2.43
CA HIS A 142 -7.73 15.29 2.19
C HIS A 142 -8.21 14.83 0.80
N PRO A 143 -7.41 15.00 -0.26
CA PRO A 143 -7.87 14.82 -1.63
C PRO A 143 -8.47 13.45 -1.94
N VAL A 144 -7.89 12.36 -1.39
CA VAL A 144 -8.43 11.01 -1.62
C VAL A 144 -9.80 10.84 -0.95
N ARG A 145 -9.97 11.37 0.27
CA ARG A 145 -11.28 11.31 0.96
C ARG A 145 -12.33 12.14 0.24
N GLU A 146 -11.98 13.37 -0.15
CA GLU A 146 -12.88 14.25 -0.90
C GLU A 146 -13.30 13.62 -2.24
N TYR A 147 -12.35 12.95 -2.93
CA TYR A 147 -12.64 12.21 -4.14
C TYR A 147 -13.66 11.09 -3.87
N LEU A 148 -13.41 10.24 -2.88
CA LEU A 148 -14.28 9.11 -2.55
C LEU A 148 -15.67 9.54 -2.09
N GLU A 149 -15.76 10.57 -1.23
CA GLU A 149 -17.03 11.12 -0.72
C GLU A 149 -17.82 11.86 -1.79
N GLY A 150 -17.15 12.40 -2.81
CA GLY A 150 -17.78 13.09 -3.93
C GLY A 150 -18.38 12.18 -5.00
N LEU A 151 -18.14 10.86 -4.93
CA LEU A 151 -18.65 9.91 -5.91
C LEU A 151 -20.11 9.54 -5.67
N THR A 152 -20.84 9.33 -6.75
CA THR A 152 -22.22 8.82 -6.71
C THR A 152 -22.32 7.55 -7.56
N TRP A 153 -22.74 6.44 -6.93
CA TRP A 153 -22.92 5.17 -7.62
C TRP A 153 -24.18 5.14 -8.47
N ASP A 154 -24.07 4.65 -9.68
CA ASP A 154 -25.19 4.49 -10.63
C ASP A 154 -26.07 3.25 -10.37
N GLY A 155 -25.73 2.45 -9.35
CA GLY A 155 -26.47 1.24 -8.98
C GLY A 155 -26.05 -0.02 -9.76
N THR A 156 -25.11 0.08 -10.72
CA THR A 156 -24.65 -1.08 -11.48
C THR A 156 -23.41 -1.74 -10.83
N PRO A 157 -23.49 -3.00 -10.37
CA PRO A 157 -22.36 -3.68 -9.76
C PRO A 157 -21.22 -3.92 -10.75
N ARG A 158 -19.99 -3.54 -10.38
CA ARG A 158 -18.77 -3.70 -11.18
C ARG A 158 -17.58 -4.16 -10.35
N ALA A 159 -17.54 -3.77 -9.08
CA ALA A 159 -16.36 -3.92 -8.25
C ALA A 159 -15.89 -5.37 -8.09
N ASP A 160 -16.82 -6.31 -7.91
CA ASP A 160 -16.51 -7.73 -7.71
C ASP A 160 -15.92 -8.38 -8.96
N ALA A 161 -16.25 -7.87 -10.15
CA ALA A 161 -15.90 -8.46 -11.44
C ALA A 161 -14.74 -7.76 -12.15
N ILE A 162 -14.12 -6.74 -11.55
CA ILE A 162 -13.14 -5.89 -12.24
C ILE A 162 -11.95 -6.69 -12.80
N PHE A 163 -11.39 -7.65 -12.06
CA PHE A 163 -10.28 -8.46 -12.55
C PHE A 163 -10.74 -9.60 -13.45
N ILE A 164 -12.00 -10.03 -13.32
CA ILE A 164 -12.63 -10.99 -14.22
C ILE A 164 -12.82 -10.35 -15.59
N ASP A 165 -13.47 -9.20 -15.62
CA ASP A 165 -13.83 -8.52 -16.86
C ASP A 165 -12.61 -7.96 -17.61
N TYR A 166 -11.65 -7.35 -16.88
CA TYR A 166 -10.55 -6.62 -17.51
C TYR A 166 -9.25 -7.40 -17.61
N LEU A 167 -9.03 -8.40 -16.76
CA LEU A 167 -7.80 -9.18 -16.73
C LEU A 167 -8.04 -10.69 -16.98
N GLY A 168 -9.29 -11.10 -17.30
CA GLY A 168 -9.59 -12.49 -17.60
C GLY A 168 -9.37 -13.46 -16.45
N ALA A 169 -9.54 -13.00 -15.21
CA ALA A 169 -9.55 -13.88 -14.05
C ALA A 169 -10.75 -14.83 -14.10
N GLU A 170 -10.62 -15.99 -13.47
CA GLU A 170 -11.73 -16.93 -13.37
C GLU A 170 -12.86 -16.36 -12.51
N ASP A 171 -14.11 -16.52 -13.01
CA ASP A 171 -15.30 -16.05 -12.29
C ASP A 171 -15.70 -17.04 -11.20
N THR A 172 -15.08 -16.92 -10.05
CA THR A 172 -15.38 -17.70 -8.85
C THR A 172 -15.88 -16.82 -7.70
N GLU A 173 -16.55 -17.44 -6.73
CA GLU A 173 -16.98 -16.76 -5.52
C GLU A 173 -15.77 -16.20 -4.74
N TYR A 174 -14.66 -16.91 -4.74
CA TYR A 174 -13.37 -16.46 -4.16
C TYR A 174 -12.88 -15.19 -4.85
N THR A 175 -12.69 -15.21 -6.19
CA THR A 175 -12.17 -14.08 -6.97
C THR A 175 -13.01 -12.82 -6.72
N ARG A 176 -14.33 -12.94 -6.79
CA ARG A 176 -15.27 -11.83 -6.53
C ARG A 176 -15.11 -11.29 -5.10
N THR A 177 -15.04 -12.19 -4.13
CA THR A 177 -14.96 -11.80 -2.71
C THR A 177 -13.65 -11.13 -2.38
N VAL A 178 -12.49 -11.70 -2.74
CA VAL A 178 -11.19 -11.11 -2.42
C VAL A 178 -10.96 -9.79 -3.13
N THR A 179 -11.45 -9.64 -4.37
CA THR A 179 -11.42 -8.37 -5.11
C THR A 179 -12.18 -7.29 -4.34
N ARG A 180 -13.43 -7.55 -3.99
CA ARG A 180 -14.25 -6.64 -3.20
C ARG A 180 -13.62 -6.29 -1.85
N LYS A 181 -13.17 -7.29 -1.10
CA LYS A 181 -12.56 -7.07 0.23
C LYS A 181 -11.27 -6.26 0.15
N ALA A 182 -10.44 -6.46 -0.86
CA ALA A 182 -9.23 -5.66 -1.08
C ALA A 182 -9.55 -4.19 -1.36
N LEU A 183 -10.56 -3.93 -2.21
CA LEU A 183 -10.99 -2.57 -2.53
C LEU A 183 -11.66 -1.88 -1.33
N ILE A 184 -12.52 -2.58 -0.56
CA ILE A 184 -13.10 -2.02 0.69
C ILE A 184 -11.97 -1.72 1.68
N GLY A 185 -10.96 -2.57 1.80
CA GLY A 185 -9.79 -2.35 2.65
C GLY A 185 -9.00 -1.11 2.25
N ALA A 186 -8.86 -0.84 0.96
CA ALA A 186 -8.23 0.38 0.47
C ALA A 186 -9.03 1.65 0.86
N VAL A 187 -10.37 1.62 0.76
CA VAL A 187 -11.24 2.69 1.25
C VAL A 187 -11.13 2.83 2.77
N ALA A 188 -11.18 1.72 3.50
CA ALA A 188 -11.09 1.73 4.97
C ALA A 188 -9.79 2.39 5.46
N ARG A 189 -8.65 2.17 4.78
CA ARG A 189 -7.37 2.82 5.10
C ARG A 189 -7.43 4.34 5.00
N VAL A 190 -8.19 4.89 4.06
CA VAL A 190 -8.39 6.33 3.89
C VAL A 190 -9.39 6.89 4.90
N MET A 191 -10.51 6.21 5.09
CA MET A 191 -11.60 6.68 5.94
C MET A 191 -11.31 6.49 7.44
N GLN A 192 -10.55 5.44 7.78
CA GLN A 192 -10.11 5.08 9.14
C GLN A 192 -8.59 4.87 9.15
N PRO A 193 -7.76 5.94 9.08
CA PRO A 193 -6.31 5.82 9.07
C PRO A 193 -5.81 4.95 10.22
N GLY A 194 -4.90 4.02 9.90
CA GLY A 194 -4.38 3.06 10.87
C GLY A 194 -5.28 1.86 11.15
N CYS A 195 -6.41 1.68 10.49
CA CYS A 195 -7.22 0.47 10.62
C CYS A 195 -6.39 -0.77 10.22
N LYS A 196 -6.71 -1.93 10.80
CA LYS A 196 -6.05 -3.18 10.45
C LYS A 196 -6.46 -3.62 9.04
N HIS A 197 -5.51 -3.63 8.11
CA HIS A 197 -5.64 -4.19 6.76
C HIS A 197 -4.28 -4.72 6.34
N ASP A 198 -4.06 -6.01 6.51
CA ASP A 198 -2.78 -6.70 6.29
C ASP A 198 -2.85 -7.75 5.16
N HIS A 199 -3.88 -7.65 4.32
CA HIS A 199 -4.05 -8.49 3.14
C HIS A 199 -3.50 -7.78 1.90
N ILE A 200 -2.91 -8.57 1.01
CA ILE A 200 -2.41 -8.16 -0.30
C ILE A 200 -3.11 -9.01 -1.35
N LEU A 201 -3.91 -8.40 -2.20
CA LEU A 201 -4.39 -9.07 -3.40
C LEU A 201 -3.24 -9.12 -4.40
N VAL A 202 -2.91 -10.33 -4.88
CA VAL A 202 -1.78 -10.56 -5.79
C VAL A 202 -2.30 -11.04 -7.14
N LEU A 203 -2.08 -10.22 -8.18
CA LEU A 203 -2.41 -10.57 -9.55
C LEU A 203 -1.29 -11.45 -10.12
N VAL A 204 -1.60 -12.71 -10.37
CA VAL A 204 -0.67 -13.73 -10.89
C VAL A 204 -0.97 -13.97 -12.36
N GLY A 205 0.03 -13.90 -13.25
CA GLY A 205 -0.18 -14.18 -14.66
C GLY A 205 0.90 -13.63 -15.57
N PRO A 206 0.82 -13.90 -16.89
CA PRO A 206 1.90 -13.60 -17.82
C PRO A 206 2.24 -12.11 -17.89
N GLN A 207 3.45 -11.83 -18.34
CA GLN A 207 3.87 -10.45 -18.62
C GLN A 207 3.02 -9.86 -19.75
N GLY A 208 2.65 -8.58 -19.64
CA GLY A 208 1.87 -7.89 -20.66
C GLY A 208 0.36 -7.97 -20.49
N CYS A 209 -0.19 -8.79 -19.59
CA CYS A 209 -1.63 -8.86 -19.31
C CYS A 209 -2.18 -7.65 -18.51
N ARG A 210 -1.44 -6.53 -18.45
CA ARG A 210 -1.89 -5.22 -17.95
C ARG A 210 -2.21 -5.14 -16.44
N LYS A 211 -1.62 -6.00 -15.62
CA LYS A 211 -1.80 -6.01 -14.16
C LYS A 211 -1.53 -4.63 -13.54
N SER A 212 -0.32 -4.11 -13.71
CA SER A 212 0.11 -2.80 -13.18
C SER A 212 -0.68 -1.64 -13.77
N THR A 213 -1.03 -1.71 -15.07
CA THR A 213 -1.86 -0.68 -15.72
C THR A 213 -3.24 -0.57 -15.08
N THR A 214 -3.86 -1.71 -14.75
CA THR A 214 -5.17 -1.74 -14.09
C THR A 214 -5.09 -1.16 -12.68
N LEU A 215 -4.07 -1.53 -11.91
CA LEU A 215 -3.84 -0.97 -10.58
C LEU A 215 -3.55 0.54 -10.64
N ALA A 216 -2.76 1.00 -11.62
CA ALA A 216 -2.48 2.42 -11.83
C ALA A 216 -3.75 3.22 -12.15
N LYS A 217 -4.64 2.69 -12.99
CA LYS A 217 -5.93 3.32 -13.28
C LYS A 217 -6.81 3.40 -12.02
N LEU A 218 -6.86 2.34 -11.21
CA LEU A 218 -7.58 2.34 -9.92
C LEU A 218 -7.02 3.37 -8.93
N GLY A 219 -5.71 3.42 -8.78
CA GLY A 219 -5.05 4.34 -7.85
C GLY A 219 -4.97 5.79 -8.33
N LYS A 220 -5.24 6.05 -9.62
CA LYS A 220 -5.15 7.38 -10.24
C LYS A 220 -3.80 8.07 -9.94
N SER A 221 -3.81 9.35 -9.56
CA SER A 221 -2.61 10.11 -9.18
C SER A 221 -2.03 9.74 -7.80
N TRP A 222 -2.66 8.81 -7.11
CA TRP A 222 -2.22 8.28 -5.81
C TRP A 222 -1.73 6.83 -5.89
N PHE A 223 -1.38 6.38 -7.09
CA PHE A 223 -0.76 5.08 -7.33
C PHE A 223 0.76 5.17 -7.29
N SER A 224 1.42 4.12 -6.80
CA SER A 224 2.87 3.95 -6.89
C SER A 224 3.22 2.51 -7.26
N ASP A 225 4.08 2.36 -8.26
CA ASP A 225 4.77 1.12 -8.65
C ASP A 225 6.25 1.10 -8.22
N SER A 226 6.68 2.14 -7.50
CA SER A 226 8.09 2.37 -7.17
C SER A 226 8.46 1.83 -5.78
N PHE A 227 7.71 0.83 -5.28
CA PHE A 227 7.98 0.22 -3.99
C PHE A 227 9.12 -0.81 -4.10
N TYR A 228 10.26 -0.56 -3.45
CA TYR A 228 11.48 -1.36 -3.61
C TYR A 228 12.09 -1.87 -2.30
N THR A 229 11.66 -1.36 -1.15
CA THR A 229 12.23 -1.77 0.15
C THR A 229 11.20 -1.78 1.27
N VAL A 230 11.35 -2.72 2.19
CA VAL A 230 10.59 -2.80 3.45
C VAL A 230 11.45 -2.44 4.66
N GLN A 231 12.70 -2.01 4.44
CA GLN A 231 13.68 -1.75 5.49
C GLN A 231 14.09 -0.27 5.51
N GLY A 232 14.50 0.16 6.70
CA GLY A 232 15.01 1.51 6.86
C GLY A 232 13.92 2.58 6.86
N LYS A 233 14.36 3.82 6.78
CA LYS A 233 13.51 5.02 6.74
C LYS A 233 12.84 5.16 5.37
N GLU A 234 13.55 4.80 4.32
CA GLU A 234 13.12 4.83 2.93
C GLU A 234 11.83 4.00 2.73
N ALA A 235 11.69 2.89 3.47
CA ALA A 235 10.49 2.05 3.45
C ALA A 235 9.21 2.82 3.80
N TYR A 236 9.31 3.84 4.63
CA TYR A 236 8.16 4.65 5.04
C TYR A 236 7.98 5.89 4.17
N GLU A 237 9.09 6.47 3.71
CA GLU A 237 9.05 7.66 2.84
C GLU A 237 8.40 7.36 1.49
N GLN A 238 8.63 6.17 0.93
CA GLN A 238 8.01 5.75 -0.33
C GLN A 238 6.49 5.48 -0.23
N LEU A 239 5.90 5.42 1.00
CA LEU A 239 4.46 5.30 1.19
C LEU A 239 3.74 6.65 1.17
N GLN A 240 4.48 7.74 1.40
CA GLN A 240 3.88 9.04 1.64
C GLN A 240 3.21 9.59 0.38
N GLY A 241 1.91 9.84 0.47
CA GLY A 241 1.11 10.41 -0.61
C GLY A 241 0.64 9.41 -1.65
N PHE A 242 0.78 8.10 -1.38
CA PHE A 242 0.25 7.04 -2.22
C PHE A 242 -0.83 6.23 -1.51
N TRP A 243 -1.92 5.99 -2.20
CA TRP A 243 -3.07 5.22 -1.72
C TRP A 243 -2.98 3.75 -2.10
N LEU A 244 -2.78 3.45 -3.40
CA LEU A 244 -2.55 2.10 -3.88
C LEU A 244 -1.07 1.94 -4.21
N ILE A 245 -0.42 0.95 -3.58
CA ILE A 245 1.00 0.67 -3.76
C ILE A 245 1.15 -0.72 -4.36
N GLU A 246 1.78 -0.78 -5.52
CA GLU A 246 2.11 -2.04 -6.17
C GLU A 246 3.46 -2.56 -5.65
N MET A 247 3.42 -3.81 -5.21
CA MET A 247 4.60 -4.61 -4.91
C MET A 247 4.86 -5.51 -6.12
N GLY A 248 5.66 -5.01 -7.06
CA GLY A 248 6.02 -5.75 -8.29
C GLY A 248 7.00 -6.89 -8.03
N GLU A 249 7.00 -7.87 -8.94
CA GLU A 249 7.97 -8.98 -8.98
C GLU A 249 8.11 -9.74 -7.66
N MET A 250 7.00 -10.03 -6.99
CA MET A 250 7.00 -10.74 -5.70
C MET A 250 7.72 -12.10 -5.75
N ALA A 251 7.89 -12.68 -6.93
CA ALA A 251 8.62 -13.93 -7.16
C ALA A 251 10.13 -13.84 -6.85
N ALA A 252 10.75 -12.67 -7.02
CA ALA A 252 12.18 -12.46 -6.73
C ALA A 252 12.49 -12.43 -5.22
N THR A 253 11.45 -12.44 -4.39
CA THR A 253 11.56 -12.22 -2.95
C THR A 253 12.04 -13.48 -2.23
N ARG A 254 13.17 -13.41 -1.54
CA ARG A 254 13.68 -14.51 -0.71
C ARG A 254 12.76 -14.76 0.48
N LYS A 255 12.79 -15.97 1.05
CA LYS A 255 11.95 -16.33 2.24
C LYS A 255 12.09 -15.34 3.40
N ALA A 256 13.30 -14.87 3.68
CA ALA A 256 13.55 -13.88 4.73
C ALA A 256 12.91 -12.51 4.42
N GLU A 257 12.88 -12.11 3.15
CA GLU A 257 12.26 -10.88 2.69
C GLU A 257 10.74 -10.97 2.75
N LEU A 258 10.15 -12.13 2.44
CA LEU A 258 8.71 -12.36 2.56
C LEU A 258 8.23 -12.20 4.01
N GLU A 259 8.99 -12.67 5.00
CA GLU A 259 8.68 -12.43 6.41
C GLU A 259 8.73 -10.94 6.78
N GLN A 260 9.69 -10.20 6.24
CA GLN A 260 9.78 -8.76 6.44
C GLN A 260 8.61 -8.03 5.78
N ILE A 261 8.19 -8.43 4.56
CA ILE A 261 7.00 -7.92 3.89
C ILE A 261 5.75 -8.16 4.76
N LYS A 262 5.56 -9.38 5.28
CA LYS A 262 4.44 -9.71 6.17
C LYS A 262 4.41 -8.82 7.41
N GLN A 263 5.56 -8.59 8.04
CA GLN A 263 5.67 -7.70 9.19
C GLN A 263 5.40 -6.25 8.82
N PHE A 264 5.94 -5.79 7.68
CA PHE A 264 5.79 -4.43 7.21
C PHE A 264 4.32 -4.10 6.88
N VAL A 265 3.63 -4.97 6.12
CA VAL A 265 2.24 -4.78 5.72
C VAL A 265 1.28 -4.80 6.92
N SER A 266 1.60 -5.58 7.96
CA SER A 266 0.77 -5.69 9.17
C SER A 266 0.79 -4.44 10.06
N LYS A 267 1.66 -3.48 9.80
CA LYS A 267 1.72 -2.24 10.59
C LYS A 267 0.50 -1.37 10.36
N GLN A 268 0.02 -0.77 11.44
CA GLN A 268 -1.11 0.15 11.43
C GLN A 268 -0.64 1.62 11.40
N SER A 269 0.53 1.89 11.95
CA SER A 269 1.16 3.21 11.92
C SER A 269 2.67 3.09 11.68
N ASP A 270 3.24 4.16 11.14
CA ASP A 270 4.66 4.30 10.88
C ASP A 270 5.20 5.47 11.69
N SER A 271 6.27 5.23 12.45
CA SER A 271 6.89 6.26 13.28
C SER A 271 8.28 6.58 12.74
N TYR A 272 8.41 7.74 12.12
CA TYR A 272 9.69 8.22 11.59
C TYR A 272 9.77 9.75 11.59
N ARG A 273 11.00 10.25 11.44
CA ARG A 273 11.26 11.67 11.28
C ARG A 273 11.49 11.97 9.80
N ALA A 274 10.58 12.73 9.19
CA ALA A 274 10.75 13.17 7.81
C ALA A 274 12.06 13.99 7.64
N ALA A 275 12.56 14.08 6.41
CA ALA A 275 13.73 14.88 6.11
C ALA A 275 13.47 16.33 6.57
N TYR A 276 14.46 16.92 7.26
CA TYR A 276 14.40 18.28 7.85
C TYR A 276 13.36 18.50 8.96
N ALA A 277 12.53 17.54 9.32
CA ALA A 277 11.62 17.67 10.45
C ALA A 277 12.39 17.66 11.78
N ARG A 278 11.94 18.45 12.74
CA ARG A 278 12.58 18.53 14.08
C ARG A 278 12.12 17.39 15.00
N ARG A 279 10.96 16.78 14.74
CA ARG A 279 10.33 15.79 15.60
C ARG A 279 9.98 14.54 14.84
N THR A 280 10.05 13.38 15.51
CA THR A 280 9.43 12.13 15.05
C THR A 280 7.92 12.26 15.16
N GLN A 281 7.21 11.81 14.13
CA GLN A 281 5.75 11.81 14.11
C GLN A 281 5.28 10.40 13.87
N GLU A 282 4.17 10.02 14.49
CA GLU A 282 3.43 8.82 14.21
C GLU A 282 2.41 9.11 13.10
N ARG A 283 2.46 8.29 12.05
CA ARG A 283 1.60 8.42 10.88
C ARG A 283 0.74 7.19 10.74
N PRO A 284 -0.54 7.27 11.07
CA PRO A 284 -1.49 6.19 10.81
C PRO A 284 -1.50 5.86 9.32
N ARG A 285 -1.36 4.58 8.99
CA ARG A 285 -1.21 4.13 7.61
C ARG A 285 -2.51 4.30 6.83
N GLN A 286 -2.41 4.89 5.63
CA GLN A 286 -3.54 5.19 4.75
C GLN A 286 -3.44 4.49 3.39
N CYS A 287 -2.37 3.77 3.13
CA CYS A 287 -2.16 3.02 1.91
C CYS A 287 -2.64 1.57 2.01
N ALA A 288 -3.00 0.99 0.86
CA ALA A 288 -3.25 -0.42 0.65
C ALA A 288 -2.23 -1.00 -0.34
N PHE A 289 -1.81 -2.24 -0.10
CA PHE A 289 -0.83 -2.93 -0.93
C PHE A 289 -1.50 -3.91 -1.88
N PHE A 290 -1.04 -3.94 -3.12
CA PHE A 290 -1.39 -4.90 -4.14
C PHE A 290 -0.11 -5.54 -4.65
N GLY A 291 -0.14 -6.82 -4.98
CA GLY A 291 0.99 -7.53 -5.54
C GLY A 291 0.79 -7.82 -7.03
N THR A 292 1.89 -7.90 -7.78
CA THR A 292 1.90 -8.44 -9.14
C THR A 292 3.08 -9.39 -9.29
N THR A 293 2.85 -10.49 -10.00
CA THR A 293 3.89 -11.47 -10.30
C THR A 293 3.60 -12.18 -11.61
N ASN A 294 4.66 -12.69 -12.25
CA ASN A 294 4.57 -13.58 -13.42
C ASN A 294 4.84 -15.04 -13.04
N ASP A 295 5.17 -15.30 -11.77
CA ASP A 295 5.50 -16.62 -11.27
C ASP A 295 4.31 -17.19 -10.50
N ASP A 296 3.87 -18.38 -10.88
CA ASP A 296 2.77 -19.08 -10.23
C ASP A 296 3.16 -19.53 -8.80
N GLU A 297 4.43 -19.84 -8.55
CA GLU A 297 4.95 -20.32 -7.27
C GLU A 297 5.66 -19.19 -6.49
N PHE A 298 5.03 -18.06 -6.26
CA PHE A 298 5.65 -16.90 -5.62
C PHE A 298 5.66 -16.96 -4.08
N LEU A 299 4.83 -17.81 -3.45
CA LEU A 299 4.78 -17.97 -1.99
C LEU A 299 5.80 -19.02 -1.53
N ARG A 300 6.91 -18.58 -0.96
CA ARG A 300 8.01 -19.45 -0.50
C ARG A 300 7.86 -19.98 0.92
N ASP A 301 6.74 -19.70 1.57
CA ASP A 301 6.48 -20.15 2.93
C ASP A 301 5.00 -20.44 3.17
N ALA A 302 4.72 -21.65 3.65
CA ALA A 302 3.39 -22.07 4.04
C ALA A 302 2.85 -21.38 5.31
N THR A 303 3.75 -20.73 6.08
CA THR A 303 3.35 -20.02 7.31
C THR A 303 3.08 -18.55 7.01
N GLY A 304 1.83 -18.11 7.23
CA GLY A 304 1.45 -16.69 7.01
C GLY A 304 1.02 -16.34 5.59
N GLY A 305 0.84 -17.32 4.70
CA GLY A 305 0.24 -17.18 3.35
C GLY A 305 -1.13 -16.50 3.36
N ARG A 306 -1.86 -16.57 4.47
CA ARG A 306 -3.19 -15.99 4.67
C ARG A 306 -3.30 -14.49 4.35
N ARG A 307 -2.18 -13.75 4.29
CA ARG A 307 -2.16 -12.34 3.93
C ARG A 307 -2.22 -12.11 2.44
N PHE A 308 -1.86 -13.10 1.66
CA PHE A 308 -1.81 -13.00 0.21
C PHE A 308 -3.07 -13.64 -0.37
N TRP A 309 -3.76 -12.90 -1.21
CA TRP A 309 -4.93 -13.36 -1.95
C TRP A 309 -4.57 -13.44 -3.44
N PRO A 310 -4.07 -14.61 -3.91
CA PRO A 310 -3.73 -14.80 -5.30
C PRO A 310 -4.99 -14.75 -6.18
N VAL A 311 -4.91 -14.01 -7.27
CA VAL A 311 -5.93 -13.99 -8.32
C VAL A 311 -5.19 -14.21 -9.63
N THR A 312 -5.37 -15.41 -10.22
CA THR A 312 -4.79 -15.73 -11.52
C THR A 312 -5.50 -14.98 -12.62
N VAL A 313 -4.72 -14.26 -13.43
CA VAL A 313 -5.20 -13.44 -14.54
C VAL A 313 -4.57 -13.90 -15.84
N THR A 314 -5.26 -13.62 -16.95
CA THR A 314 -4.84 -14.03 -18.29
C THR A 314 -4.82 -12.81 -19.23
N ASP A 315 -4.41 -13.02 -20.46
CA ASP A 315 -4.53 -12.04 -21.54
C ASP A 315 -5.93 -12.01 -22.20
N LYS A 316 -6.85 -12.85 -21.70
CA LYS A 316 -8.21 -13.04 -22.26
C LYS A 316 -9.26 -12.11 -21.68
N GLY A 317 -8.89 -11.13 -20.89
CA GLY A 317 -9.80 -10.08 -20.45
C GLY A 317 -10.42 -9.34 -21.63
N ARG A 318 -11.56 -8.67 -21.41
CA ARG A 318 -12.20 -7.85 -22.45
C ARG A 318 -11.15 -6.95 -23.08
N GLU A 319 -11.12 -6.87 -24.42
CA GLU A 319 -10.17 -6.03 -25.15
C GLU A 319 -10.17 -4.61 -24.60
N THR A 320 -9.08 -4.24 -24.03
CA THR A 320 -8.99 -3.23 -22.98
C THR A 320 -8.59 -1.87 -23.53
N GLY A 321 -8.74 -1.63 -24.81
CA GLY A 321 -8.36 -0.34 -25.36
C GLY A 321 -8.97 0.81 -24.54
N ASP A 322 -10.28 0.88 -24.50
CA ASP A 322 -11.01 2.00 -23.90
C ASP A 322 -12.04 1.61 -22.83
N TYR A 323 -12.15 0.32 -22.48
CA TYR A 323 -13.21 -0.14 -21.57
C TYR A 323 -12.97 0.16 -20.08
N PHE A 324 -11.73 0.32 -19.64
CA PHE A 324 -11.43 0.70 -18.26
C PHE A 324 -11.16 2.21 -18.18
N THR A 325 -12.20 2.97 -18.46
CA THR A 325 -12.16 4.44 -18.49
C THR A 325 -12.15 5.03 -17.07
N PRO A 326 -11.77 6.31 -16.91
CA PRO A 326 -11.85 7.00 -15.63
C PRO A 326 -13.25 6.95 -14.99
N GLU A 327 -14.32 7.02 -15.80
CA GLU A 327 -15.70 6.98 -15.33
C GLU A 327 -16.07 5.61 -14.74
N ILE A 328 -15.58 4.52 -15.35
CA ILE A 328 -15.77 3.15 -14.82
C ILE A 328 -15.02 3.00 -13.50
N VAL A 329 -13.80 3.51 -13.40
CA VAL A 329 -13.03 3.55 -12.14
C VAL A 329 -13.80 4.29 -11.06
N ASP A 330 -14.38 5.45 -11.40
CA ASP A 330 -15.17 6.25 -10.48
C ASP A 330 -16.40 5.47 -9.99
N GLN A 331 -17.08 4.73 -10.88
CA GLN A 331 -18.23 3.90 -10.50
C GLN A 331 -17.84 2.69 -9.64
N VAL A 332 -16.67 2.10 -9.88
CA VAL A 332 -16.13 1.04 -9.00
C VAL A 332 -15.92 1.58 -7.58
N TRP A 333 -15.25 2.73 -7.45
CA TRP A 333 -15.04 3.32 -6.14
C TRP A 333 -16.33 3.83 -5.48
N ALA A 334 -17.27 4.34 -6.26
CA ALA A 334 -18.60 4.71 -5.76
C ALA A 334 -19.36 3.51 -5.18
N GLU A 335 -19.34 2.36 -5.87
CA GLU A 335 -19.90 1.09 -5.37
C GLU A 335 -19.22 0.67 -4.07
N ILE A 336 -17.89 0.70 -4.02
CA ILE A 336 -17.12 0.32 -2.82
C ILE A 336 -17.41 1.24 -1.65
N MET A 337 -17.58 2.54 -1.89
CA MET A 337 -17.98 3.49 -0.84
C MET A 337 -19.36 3.16 -0.27
N VAL A 338 -20.33 2.78 -1.10
CA VAL A 338 -21.66 2.36 -0.64
C VAL A 338 -21.56 1.11 0.24
N ARG A 339 -20.75 0.12 -0.16
CA ARG A 339 -20.54 -1.11 0.61
C ARG A 339 -19.82 -0.84 1.94
N TYR A 340 -18.80 0.00 1.92
CA TYR A 340 -18.07 0.44 3.11
C TYR A 340 -19.02 1.15 4.10
N ASN A 341 -19.84 2.09 3.62
CA ASN A 341 -20.80 2.81 4.44
C ASN A 341 -21.93 1.91 4.97
N ALA A 342 -22.25 0.82 4.27
CA ALA A 342 -23.17 -0.22 4.74
C ALA A 342 -22.54 -1.12 5.84
N GLY A 343 -21.28 -0.91 6.20
CA GLY A 343 -20.58 -1.67 7.24
C GLY A 343 -20.00 -3.01 6.76
N GLU A 344 -19.84 -3.22 5.45
CA GLU A 344 -19.21 -4.43 4.95
C GLU A 344 -17.74 -4.48 5.38
N VAL A 345 -17.35 -5.61 6.01
CA VAL A 345 -15.98 -5.83 6.49
C VAL A 345 -15.03 -6.10 5.33
N TRP A 346 -13.74 -5.75 5.50
CA TRP A 346 -12.68 -5.88 4.50
C TRP A 346 -11.72 -7.05 4.75
N TYR A 347 -12.19 -8.06 5.44
CA TYR A 347 -11.48 -9.32 5.66
C TYR A 347 -12.41 -10.49 5.36
N LEU A 348 -11.85 -11.67 5.13
CA LEU A 348 -12.65 -12.88 4.94
C LEU A 348 -13.28 -13.26 6.27
N ASN A 349 -14.56 -13.53 6.26
CA ASN A 349 -15.38 -13.92 7.39
C ASN A 349 -16.33 -15.10 7.10
N ASP A 350 -16.15 -15.72 5.93
CA ASP A 350 -16.85 -16.92 5.51
C ASP A 350 -15.88 -18.11 5.51
N ALA A 351 -16.20 -19.16 6.27
CA ALA A 351 -15.32 -20.33 6.44
C ALA A 351 -15.07 -21.09 5.12
N LYS A 352 -16.04 -21.09 4.19
CA LYS A 352 -15.90 -21.73 2.88
C LYS A 352 -14.89 -20.96 2.03
N ILE A 353 -15.04 -19.63 1.95
CA ILE A 353 -14.11 -18.78 1.19
C ILE A 353 -12.72 -18.77 1.83
N GLU A 354 -12.61 -18.80 3.17
CA GLU A 354 -11.31 -18.96 3.84
C GLU A 354 -10.64 -20.29 3.50
N ALA A 355 -11.40 -21.39 3.41
CA ALA A 355 -10.86 -22.70 3.02
C ALA A 355 -10.39 -22.70 1.54
N GLU A 356 -11.17 -22.11 0.64
CA GLU A 356 -10.80 -21.94 -0.76
C GLU A 356 -9.56 -21.04 -0.89
N ALA A 357 -9.49 -19.92 -0.17
CA ALA A 357 -8.31 -19.06 -0.12
C ALA A 357 -7.04 -19.82 0.30
N ARG A 358 -7.14 -20.72 1.29
CA ARG A 358 -6.01 -21.56 1.73
C ARG A 358 -5.58 -22.54 0.64
N ALA A 359 -6.53 -23.19 -0.02
CA ALA A 359 -6.23 -24.12 -1.11
C ALA A 359 -5.47 -23.41 -2.25
N ILE A 360 -5.95 -22.24 -2.67
CA ILE A 360 -5.30 -21.43 -3.72
C ILE A 360 -3.90 -20.94 -3.25
N GLN A 361 -3.75 -20.54 -2.00
CA GLN A 361 -2.45 -20.16 -1.43
C GLN A 361 -1.46 -21.33 -1.42
N ASP A 362 -1.94 -22.54 -1.13
CA ASP A 362 -1.12 -23.76 -1.16
C ASP A 362 -0.68 -24.10 -2.59
N GLU A 363 -1.52 -23.89 -3.59
CA GLU A 363 -1.20 -24.06 -5.02
C GLU A 363 -0.09 -23.09 -5.47
N HIS A 364 -0.13 -21.84 -5.02
CA HIS A 364 0.88 -20.81 -5.32
C HIS A 364 2.13 -20.88 -4.43
N THR A 365 2.18 -21.86 -3.52
CA THR A 365 3.35 -22.04 -2.67
C THR A 365 4.39 -22.88 -3.42
N GLU A 366 5.63 -22.32 -3.54
CA GLU A 366 6.75 -23.03 -4.14
C GLU A 366 6.85 -24.45 -3.58
N MET A 367 6.56 -25.43 -4.43
CA MET A 367 6.81 -26.83 -4.12
C MET A 367 8.33 -26.99 -4.05
N ASN A 368 8.89 -26.90 -2.86
CA ASN A 368 10.29 -27.18 -2.63
C ASN A 368 10.59 -28.53 -3.33
N GLY A 369 11.59 -28.59 -4.22
CA GLY A 369 11.96 -29.84 -4.91
C GLY A 369 12.14 -31.02 -3.94
N LYS A 370 12.43 -30.73 -2.68
CA LYS A 370 12.40 -31.70 -1.56
C LYS A 370 10.99 -32.28 -1.30
N GLN A 371 9.92 -31.51 -1.47
CA GLN A 371 8.56 -31.99 -1.23
C GLN A 371 8.14 -33.00 -2.30
N SER A 372 8.42 -32.72 -3.58
CA SER A 372 8.18 -33.67 -4.67
C SER A 372 9.00 -34.95 -4.50
N LEU A 373 10.25 -34.83 -4.05
CA LEU A 373 11.08 -35.99 -3.73
C LEU A 373 10.51 -36.79 -2.55
N ILE A 374 10.05 -36.13 -1.50
CA ILE A 374 9.39 -36.79 -0.34
C ILE A 374 8.11 -37.49 -0.80
N GLU A 375 7.30 -36.85 -1.64
CA GLU A 375 6.07 -37.43 -2.16
C GLU A 375 6.36 -38.69 -3.00
N LYS A 376 7.32 -38.64 -3.90
CA LYS A 376 7.79 -39.82 -4.65
C LYS A 376 8.28 -40.89 -3.69
N PHE A 377 9.11 -40.55 -2.70
CA PHE A 377 9.69 -41.47 -1.73
C PHE A 377 8.62 -42.21 -0.91
N VAL A 378 7.60 -41.51 -0.42
CA VAL A 378 6.54 -42.13 0.39
C VAL A 378 5.52 -42.92 -0.42
N ASN A 379 5.36 -42.61 -1.71
CA ASN A 379 4.47 -43.32 -2.61
C ASN A 379 5.13 -44.46 -3.38
N THR A 380 6.46 -44.57 -3.38
CA THR A 380 7.19 -45.70 -3.97
C THR A 380 6.84 -46.97 -3.22
N LEU A 381 6.48 -48.03 -3.98
CA LEU A 381 6.26 -49.36 -3.44
C LEU A 381 7.56 -49.96 -2.93
N LEU A 382 7.49 -50.64 -1.78
CA LEU A 382 8.64 -51.24 -1.12
C LEU A 382 8.73 -52.77 -1.42
N PRO A 383 9.91 -53.36 -1.45
CA PRO A 383 10.07 -54.82 -1.46
C PRO A 383 9.44 -55.47 -0.25
N GLU A 384 9.00 -56.72 -0.38
CA GLU A 384 8.35 -57.48 0.70
C GLU A 384 9.25 -57.67 1.93
N ASP A 385 10.57 -57.76 1.71
CA ASP A 385 11.59 -57.90 2.73
C ASP A 385 12.06 -56.59 3.39
N TRP A 386 11.41 -55.44 3.05
CA TRP A 386 11.81 -54.08 3.49
C TRP A 386 12.04 -53.98 5.02
N ALA A 387 11.21 -54.62 5.80
CA ALA A 387 11.31 -54.56 7.27
C ALA A 387 12.57 -55.24 7.83
N SER A 388 13.15 -56.20 7.10
CA SER A 388 14.37 -56.91 7.49
C SER A 388 15.66 -56.31 6.91
N ARG A 389 15.55 -55.40 5.93
CA ARG A 389 16.71 -54.75 5.32
C ARG A 389 17.40 -53.81 6.30
N ASP A 390 18.72 -53.89 6.33
CA ASP A 390 19.57 -52.91 7.00
C ASP A 390 19.63 -51.59 6.23
N LEU A 391 20.30 -50.56 6.80
CA LEU A 391 20.35 -49.25 6.21
C LEU A 391 21.08 -49.22 4.87
N GLU A 392 22.18 -49.98 4.73
CA GLU A 392 22.98 -50.02 3.53
C GLU A 392 22.21 -50.65 2.36
N GLN A 393 21.45 -51.66 2.61
CA GLN A 393 20.53 -52.30 1.64
C GLN A 393 19.38 -51.35 1.24
N ARG A 394 18.88 -50.52 2.17
CA ARG A 394 17.86 -49.50 1.87
C ARG A 394 18.43 -48.35 1.06
N LEU A 395 19.63 -47.88 1.40
CA LEU A 395 20.33 -46.86 0.62
C LEU A 395 20.65 -47.33 -0.80
N ALA A 396 21.04 -48.60 -0.95
CA ALA A 396 21.27 -49.19 -2.27
C ALA A 396 20.01 -49.24 -3.11
N PHE A 397 18.87 -49.51 -2.53
CA PHE A 397 17.56 -49.48 -3.22
C PHE A 397 17.22 -48.08 -3.77
N TRP A 398 17.62 -47.02 -3.05
CA TRP A 398 17.38 -45.62 -3.47
C TRP A 398 18.47 -45.06 -4.38
N ALA A 399 19.62 -45.72 -4.47
CA ALA A 399 20.79 -45.22 -5.21
C ALA A 399 20.55 -45.10 -6.72
N ASP A 400 19.71 -45.98 -7.30
CA ASP A 400 19.34 -45.96 -8.72
C ASP A 400 18.27 -44.87 -9.08
N GLY A 401 17.83 -44.08 -8.09
CA GLY A 401 16.87 -43.02 -8.24
C GLY A 401 15.42 -43.54 -8.38
N PHE A 402 14.50 -42.62 -8.68
CA PHE A 402 13.08 -42.90 -8.86
C PHE A 402 12.76 -43.20 -10.34
N SER A 403 13.54 -44.05 -11.03
CA SER A 403 13.25 -44.41 -12.44
C SER A 403 12.00 -45.30 -12.49
N ASP A 404 11.06 -44.93 -13.40
CA ASP A 404 9.78 -45.65 -13.57
C ASP A 404 9.96 -47.09 -14.09
N GLU A 405 11.12 -47.43 -14.62
CA GLU A 405 11.43 -48.74 -15.17
C GLU A 405 11.84 -49.82 -14.13
N GLN A 406 12.08 -49.40 -12.87
CA GLN A 406 12.56 -50.33 -11.82
C GLN A 406 11.69 -50.32 -10.56
N ALA A 407 10.35 -50.25 -10.68
CA ALA A 407 9.45 -50.46 -9.55
C ALA A 407 9.53 -51.90 -9.04
N GLN A 408 10.60 -52.24 -8.34
CA GLN A 408 10.84 -53.58 -7.78
C GLN A 408 10.08 -53.82 -6.45
N GLY A 409 9.19 -52.89 -6.05
CA GLY A 409 8.40 -53.02 -4.85
C GLY A 409 6.95 -53.43 -5.11
N THR A 410 6.37 -54.21 -4.24
CA THR A 410 4.96 -54.66 -4.29
C THR A 410 4.13 -54.19 -3.09
N VAL A 411 4.79 -53.72 -2.03
CA VAL A 411 4.13 -53.36 -0.77
C VAL A 411 4.06 -51.83 -0.60
N PRO A 412 2.86 -51.28 -0.38
CA PRO A 412 2.75 -49.85 -0.11
C PRO A 412 3.33 -49.53 1.30
N ARG A 413 3.99 -48.38 1.38
CA ARG A 413 4.53 -47.84 2.63
C ARG A 413 3.39 -47.52 3.60
N ARG A 414 3.48 -48.01 4.84
CA ARG A 414 2.46 -47.81 5.87
C ARG A 414 2.78 -46.66 6.82
N TYR A 415 4.05 -46.39 7.08
CA TYR A 415 4.53 -45.36 8.00
C TYR A 415 5.86 -44.77 7.50
N VAL A 416 6.18 -43.59 7.98
CA VAL A 416 7.44 -42.89 7.69
C VAL A 416 7.76 -41.90 8.81
N CYS A 417 9.04 -41.69 9.09
CA CYS A 417 9.49 -40.63 10.00
C CYS A 417 10.50 -39.69 9.34
N ALA A 418 10.66 -38.51 9.95
CA ALA A 418 11.56 -37.50 9.39
C ALA A 418 13.04 -37.95 9.34
N MET A 419 13.48 -38.77 10.29
CA MET A 419 14.84 -39.32 10.30
C MET A 419 15.06 -40.28 9.14
N GLU A 420 14.07 -41.10 8.79
CA GLU A 420 14.12 -42.00 7.64
C GLU A 420 14.32 -41.21 6.34
N ILE A 421 13.49 -40.20 6.12
CA ILE A 421 13.63 -39.31 4.93
C ILE A 421 15.00 -38.61 4.90
N TRP A 422 15.43 -38.08 6.05
CA TRP A 422 16.72 -37.45 6.16
C TRP A 422 17.89 -38.38 5.74
N ARG A 423 17.85 -39.63 6.19
CA ARG A 423 18.91 -40.59 5.93
C ARG A 423 18.79 -41.25 4.57
N GLU A 424 17.61 -41.76 4.22
CA GLU A 424 17.44 -42.61 3.03
C GLU A 424 17.20 -41.79 1.75
N LEU A 425 16.51 -40.62 1.84
CA LEU A 425 16.27 -39.78 0.67
C LEU A 425 17.33 -38.69 0.50
N PHE A 426 17.69 -38.00 1.57
CA PHE A 426 18.62 -36.89 1.50
C PHE A 426 20.08 -37.23 1.79
N GLY A 427 20.39 -38.51 2.13
CA GLY A 427 21.74 -38.96 2.40
C GLY A 427 22.39 -38.34 3.64
N GLY A 428 21.63 -37.75 4.53
CA GLY A 428 22.12 -37.03 5.69
C GLY A 428 22.62 -37.93 6.80
N SER A 429 23.67 -37.49 7.54
CA SER A 429 24.16 -38.22 8.70
C SER A 429 23.30 -37.96 9.94
N VAL A 430 23.33 -38.91 10.90
CA VAL A 430 22.62 -38.72 12.20
C VAL A 430 23.23 -37.54 12.97
N ARG A 431 24.51 -37.26 12.79
CA ARG A 431 25.21 -36.17 13.51
C ARG A 431 24.74 -34.79 13.03
N ASP A 432 24.34 -34.68 11.75
CA ASP A 432 23.88 -33.42 11.14
C ASP A 432 22.38 -33.22 11.21
N TYR A 433 21.67 -34.18 11.78
CA TYR A 433 20.21 -34.08 11.93
C TYR A 433 19.81 -33.14 13.06
N THR A 434 19.32 -31.98 12.70
CA THR A 434 18.92 -30.93 13.63
C THR A 434 17.40 -30.87 13.85
N PRO A 435 16.90 -30.28 14.96
CA PRO A 435 15.48 -30.03 15.15
C PRO A 435 14.85 -29.16 14.05
N ALA A 436 15.63 -28.36 13.34
CA ALA A 436 15.16 -27.53 12.22
C ALA A 436 14.82 -28.43 11.01
N GLN A 437 15.71 -29.36 10.64
CA GLN A 437 15.46 -30.32 9.56
C GLN A 437 14.31 -31.25 9.87
N ALA A 438 14.21 -31.71 11.13
CA ALA A 438 13.07 -32.51 11.57
C ALA A 438 11.72 -31.74 11.39
N ARG A 439 11.71 -30.47 11.75
CA ARG A 439 10.50 -29.61 11.59
C ARG A 439 10.17 -29.39 10.12
N GLU A 440 11.17 -29.13 9.28
CA GLU A 440 11.00 -28.93 7.84
C GLU A 440 10.37 -30.18 7.21
N ILE A 441 10.99 -31.36 7.36
CA ILE A 441 10.48 -32.62 6.81
C ILE A 441 9.08 -32.96 7.35
N ASN A 442 8.86 -32.81 8.65
CA ASN A 442 7.54 -33.05 9.23
C ASN A 442 6.47 -32.08 8.70
N SER A 443 6.83 -30.84 8.35
CA SER A 443 5.91 -29.87 7.74
C SER A 443 5.50 -30.29 6.33
N MET A 444 6.44 -30.83 5.55
CA MET A 444 6.20 -31.38 4.21
C MET A 444 5.30 -32.61 4.26
N LEU A 445 5.58 -33.55 5.18
CA LEU A 445 4.76 -34.76 5.36
C LEU A 445 3.31 -34.46 5.78
N LYS A 446 3.09 -33.41 6.55
CA LYS A 446 1.73 -32.98 6.94
C LYS A 446 0.85 -32.54 5.76
N ARG A 447 1.47 -32.09 4.67
CA ARG A 447 0.77 -31.62 3.47
C ARG A 447 0.42 -32.75 2.52
N LEU A 448 1.02 -33.92 2.68
CA LEU A 448 0.78 -35.04 1.78
C LEU A 448 -0.63 -35.63 2.02
N PRO A 449 -1.46 -35.73 0.97
CA PRO A 449 -2.77 -36.30 1.08
C PRO A 449 -2.67 -37.78 1.51
N GLY A 450 -3.58 -38.22 2.36
CA GLY A 450 -3.61 -39.61 2.84
C GLY A 450 -2.59 -39.94 3.94
N TRP A 451 -1.84 -38.97 4.48
CA TRP A 451 -0.91 -39.17 5.58
C TRP A 451 -1.34 -38.43 6.86
N ARG A 452 -1.30 -39.13 8.00
CA ARG A 452 -1.69 -38.56 9.30
C ARG A 452 -0.53 -38.63 10.28
N SER A 453 -0.31 -37.54 11.02
CA SER A 453 0.76 -37.49 12.03
C SER A 453 0.38 -38.22 13.32
N TRP A 454 1.35 -38.92 13.92
CA TRP A 454 1.25 -39.59 15.21
C TRP A 454 2.40 -39.13 16.10
N SER A 455 2.11 -38.97 17.39
CA SER A 455 3.11 -38.55 18.38
C SER A 455 4.19 -39.62 18.61
N SER A 456 3.84 -40.91 18.46
CA SER A 456 4.77 -42.02 18.53
C SER A 456 4.30 -43.14 17.61
N ILE A 457 5.16 -43.56 16.71
CA ILE A 457 4.98 -44.71 15.80
C ILE A 457 6.27 -45.51 15.76
N ASP A 458 6.16 -46.82 15.65
CA ASP A 458 7.33 -47.69 15.49
C ASP A 458 7.75 -47.71 14.01
N CYS A 459 8.90 -47.12 13.72
CA CYS A 459 9.48 -47.05 12.39
C CYS A 459 10.51 -48.13 12.08
N GLY A 460 10.38 -49.28 12.81
CA GLY A 460 11.22 -50.47 12.62
C GLY A 460 12.55 -50.40 13.34
N PRO A 461 13.40 -51.46 13.16
CA PRO A 461 14.61 -51.65 13.95
C PRO A 461 15.68 -50.58 13.74
N ILE A 462 15.68 -49.89 12.59
CA ILE A 462 16.68 -48.84 12.24
C ILE A 462 16.36 -47.52 12.94
N TYR A 463 15.09 -47.12 12.99
CA TYR A 463 14.65 -45.83 13.47
C TYR A 463 13.91 -45.85 14.81
N GLY A 464 13.42 -47.02 15.21
CA GLY A 464 12.73 -47.19 16.49
C GLY A 464 11.42 -46.38 16.63
N LYS A 465 11.00 -46.19 17.87
CA LYS A 465 9.79 -45.39 18.17
C LYS A 465 10.09 -43.92 18.16
N GLN A 466 9.41 -43.18 17.27
CA GLN A 466 9.51 -41.72 17.22
C GLN A 466 8.26 -41.09 16.61
N ARG A 467 8.18 -39.77 16.62
CA ARG A 467 7.12 -39.04 15.90
C ARG A 467 7.20 -39.34 14.42
N GLY A 468 6.09 -39.74 13.82
CA GLY A 468 6.04 -40.12 12.42
C GLY A 468 4.66 -39.88 11.80
N PHE A 469 4.49 -40.40 10.60
CA PHE A 469 3.26 -40.36 9.84
C PHE A 469 2.88 -41.73 9.37
N ALA A 470 1.57 -42.01 9.40
CA ALA A 470 0.98 -43.25 8.89
C ALA A 470 0.01 -42.93 7.76
N LYS A 471 -0.04 -43.81 6.75
CA LYS A 471 -0.99 -43.71 5.63
C LYS A 471 -2.38 -44.06 6.16
N ILE A 472 -3.37 -43.22 5.82
CA ILE A 472 -4.77 -43.47 6.10
C ILE A 472 -5.23 -44.49 5.05
N LEU A 473 -5.65 -45.67 5.45
CA LEU A 473 -6.22 -46.71 4.59
C LEU A 473 -7.66 -46.39 4.20
#